data_66d4dc4ff5d42667c123cdad53ec761f
#
_entry.id   66d4dc4ff5d42667c123cdad53ec761f
#
_cell.length_a   1.000
_cell.length_b   1.000
_cell.length_c   1.000
_cell.angle_alpha   90.00
_cell.angle_beta   90.00
_cell.angle_gamma   90.00
#
_symmetry.space_group_name_H-M   'P 1'
#
loop_
_entity.id
_entity.type
_entity.pdbx_description
1 polymer ?
#
loop_
_entity_poly.entity_id
_entity_poly.type
_entity_poly.pdbx_seq_one_letter_code
_entity_poly.pdbx_strand_id
1 'polypeptide(L)'
;MSSPPHPARRDAASHTLPQGERGSKAVGTDPASREQPFGVYVHWPFCRAKCPYCDFNSHVRHGGIDETRFLAAYLAELSHFAALAPGRNVASVFFGGGTPSLMQASTVGAILEAIAKHWRLESRAEITLEANPTSVEATRFAGYRACGVNRLSLGIQALDDASLKALGRQHTADEALAALDLAKRHFGRVSFDLIYAREGQTAKGWREELACALRHAADHLSLYQLTIEPGTPFAARHEAGTLRTPNGAEARAQYLITQELTEAAGLPAYEVSNHARPGSESRHNLLYWRGHDYAGIGPGAHSRISVGGEKHALATGKSPEDWCGRVEASGHGIASDETLSAEETAEEYLLMGLRLNEGIDLARFAALRGRALDEARVATLAEDGLVHRDGARLAATLKGRLVLDRLIVELAA
;
A
#
# COMPACT_ATOMS: atom_id res chain seq x y z
N MET A 1 -8.40 -4.58 4.58
CA MET A 1 -7.08 -4.29 3.97
C MET A 1 -7.33 -3.63 2.64
N SER A 2 -7.33 -2.34 2.58
CA SER A 2 -7.42 -1.66 1.28
C SER A 2 -6.01 -1.42 0.77
N SER A 3 -5.57 -2.28 -0.16
CA SER A 3 -4.60 -1.84 -1.16
C SER A 3 -5.09 -0.52 -1.74
N PRO A 4 -4.21 0.36 -2.24
CA PRO A 4 -4.66 1.54 -2.94
C PRO A 4 -5.71 1.09 -3.98
N PRO A 5 -6.86 1.78 -4.09
CA PRO A 5 -7.94 1.36 -4.96
C PRO A 5 -7.43 1.22 -6.39
N HIS A 6 -7.69 0.07 -6.99
CA HIS A 6 -7.49 -0.11 -8.42
C HIS A 6 -8.43 0.83 -9.17
N PRO A 7 -7.96 1.58 -10.16
CA PRO A 7 -8.85 2.25 -11.10
C PRO A 7 -9.73 1.19 -11.77
N ALA A 8 -11.00 1.54 -11.98
CA ALA A 8 -12.07 0.67 -12.44
C ALA A 8 -11.65 -0.18 -13.66
N ARG A 9 -11.91 -1.49 -13.59
CA ARG A 9 -11.78 -2.41 -14.71
C ARG A 9 -12.73 -1.97 -15.84
N ARG A 10 -12.16 -1.61 -16.99
CA ARG A 10 -12.85 -1.74 -18.28
C ARG A 10 -12.35 -3.03 -18.93
N ASP A 11 -13.28 -3.87 -19.40
CA ASP A 11 -12.98 -5.13 -20.09
C ASP A 11 -12.06 -4.84 -21.29
N ALA A 12 -10.87 -5.43 -21.29
CA ALA A 12 -9.90 -5.29 -22.35
C ALA A 12 -10.30 -6.17 -23.55
N ALA A 13 -10.70 -5.51 -24.61
CA ALA A 13 -10.75 -6.12 -25.94
C ALA A 13 -9.31 -6.39 -26.41
N SER A 14 -9.05 -7.60 -26.84
CA SER A 14 -7.75 -8.05 -27.37
C SER A 14 -7.39 -7.31 -28.66
N HIS A 15 -6.43 -6.41 -28.61
CA HIS A 15 -5.76 -5.86 -29.79
C HIS A 15 -4.34 -6.39 -29.88
N THR A 16 -4.06 -7.14 -30.95
CA THR A 16 -2.73 -7.54 -31.41
C THR A 16 -1.94 -6.31 -31.83
N LEU A 17 -0.78 -6.10 -31.21
CA LEU A 17 0.14 -5.00 -31.53
C LEU A 17 0.98 -5.32 -32.80
N PRO A 18 1.19 -4.36 -33.69
CA PRO A 18 2.11 -4.49 -34.80
C PRO A 18 3.57 -4.36 -34.32
N GLN A 19 4.43 -5.24 -34.80
CA GLN A 19 5.89 -5.14 -34.65
C GLN A 19 6.42 -3.92 -35.43
N GLY A 20 6.85 -2.88 -34.73
CA GLY A 20 7.51 -1.71 -35.29
C GLY A 20 8.87 -1.51 -34.63
N GLU A 21 9.92 -1.50 -35.44
CA GLU A 21 11.29 -1.15 -35.03
C GLU A 21 11.32 0.22 -34.33
N ARG A 22 11.74 0.24 -33.06
CA ARG A 22 11.96 1.49 -32.33
C ARG A 22 13.45 1.75 -32.24
N GLY A 23 13.89 2.75 -33.00
CA GLY A 23 15.18 3.38 -32.79
C GLY A 23 15.27 3.96 -31.37
N SER A 24 16.35 3.64 -30.67
CA SER A 24 16.68 4.14 -29.32
C SER A 24 16.86 5.68 -29.37
N LYS A 25 15.80 6.43 -29.08
CA LYS A 25 15.94 7.84 -28.66
C LYS A 25 16.29 7.82 -27.18
N ALA A 26 17.36 8.50 -26.79
CA ALA A 26 17.70 8.74 -25.40
C ALA A 26 16.49 9.40 -24.71
N VAL A 27 15.89 8.73 -23.73
CA VAL A 27 14.75 9.20 -22.96
C VAL A 27 15.25 10.33 -22.06
N GLY A 28 14.99 11.58 -22.47
CA GLY A 28 15.24 12.76 -21.64
C GLY A 28 14.26 12.77 -20.47
N THR A 29 14.75 12.59 -19.25
CA THR A 29 13.93 12.75 -18.04
C THR A 29 13.63 14.23 -17.82
N ASP A 30 12.36 14.55 -17.53
CA ASP A 30 11.94 15.86 -17.06
C ASP A 30 12.72 16.25 -15.79
N PRO A 31 13.45 17.39 -15.76
CA PRO A 31 14.19 17.84 -14.58
C PRO A 31 13.31 17.96 -13.32
N ALA A 32 12.05 18.39 -13.46
CA ALA A 32 11.12 18.52 -12.35
C ALA A 32 10.76 17.14 -11.70
N SER A 33 10.81 16.06 -12.47
CA SER A 33 10.54 14.72 -11.95
C SER A 33 11.68 14.17 -11.09
N ARG A 34 12.91 14.67 -11.27
CA ARG A 34 14.10 14.23 -10.51
C ARG A 34 14.13 14.73 -9.08
N GLU A 35 13.49 15.86 -8.81
CA GLU A 35 13.44 16.48 -7.47
C GLU A 35 12.31 15.91 -6.60
N GLN A 36 11.32 15.25 -7.22
CA GLN A 36 10.21 14.64 -6.47
C GLN A 36 10.65 13.33 -5.80
N PRO A 37 10.10 13.03 -4.60
CA PRO A 37 10.34 11.76 -3.94
C PRO A 37 9.95 10.59 -4.84
N PHE A 38 10.77 9.54 -4.86
CA PHE A 38 10.52 8.33 -5.62
C PHE A 38 10.47 7.12 -4.68
N GLY A 39 9.55 6.19 -4.92
CA GLY A 39 9.43 4.97 -4.15
C GLY A 39 9.82 3.73 -4.94
N VAL A 40 10.31 2.71 -4.25
CA VAL A 40 10.45 1.37 -4.80
C VAL A 40 9.63 0.41 -3.96
N TYR A 41 8.66 -0.26 -4.60
CA TYR A 41 7.85 -1.31 -4.00
C TYR A 41 8.34 -2.67 -4.50
N VAL A 42 8.67 -3.58 -3.59
CA VAL A 42 9.09 -4.94 -3.92
C VAL A 42 8.00 -5.90 -3.49
N HIS A 43 7.34 -6.51 -4.47
CA HIS A 43 6.26 -7.46 -4.22
C HIS A 43 6.79 -8.87 -4.06
N TRP A 44 6.74 -9.42 -2.84
CA TRP A 44 7.01 -10.82 -2.58
C TRP A 44 5.70 -11.62 -2.58
N PRO A 45 5.45 -12.50 -3.56
CA PRO A 45 4.12 -13.08 -3.75
C PRO A 45 3.83 -14.30 -2.87
N PHE A 46 4.74 -14.74 -2.02
CA PHE A 46 4.59 -16.01 -1.31
C PHE A 46 4.10 -15.87 0.12
N CYS A 47 3.20 -16.79 0.52
CA CYS A 47 2.71 -16.96 1.87
C CYS A 47 2.82 -18.41 2.31
N ARG A 48 2.86 -18.68 3.63
CA ARG A 48 2.72 -20.04 4.19
C ARG A 48 1.28 -20.53 4.10
N ALA A 49 0.31 -19.66 4.30
CA ALA A 49 -1.12 -19.90 4.16
C ALA A 49 -1.81 -18.66 3.63
N LYS A 50 -2.91 -18.82 2.88
CA LYS A 50 -3.72 -17.71 2.38
C LYS A 50 -4.88 -17.45 3.34
N CYS A 51 -4.94 -16.24 3.88
CA CYS A 51 -6.03 -15.81 4.76
C CYS A 51 -7.34 -15.70 3.97
N PRO A 52 -8.51 -16.07 4.55
CA PRO A 52 -9.77 -16.14 3.82
C PRO A 52 -10.34 -14.77 3.39
N TYR A 53 -9.81 -13.68 3.92
CA TYR A 53 -10.19 -12.30 3.56
C TYR A 53 -9.24 -11.65 2.53
N CYS A 54 -8.07 -12.29 2.26
CA CYS A 54 -6.96 -11.65 1.54
C CYS A 54 -7.16 -11.75 0.03
N ASP A 55 -7.20 -10.60 -0.65
CA ASP A 55 -7.27 -10.43 -2.10
C ASP A 55 -5.91 -10.16 -2.76
N PHE A 56 -4.85 -10.01 -1.96
CA PHE A 56 -3.52 -9.73 -2.47
C PHE A 56 -3.04 -10.82 -3.44
N ASN A 57 -2.16 -10.41 -4.37
CA ASN A 57 -1.47 -11.36 -5.25
C ASN A 57 -0.50 -12.23 -4.42
N SER A 58 -1.05 -13.21 -3.73
CA SER A 58 -0.31 -14.09 -2.83
C SER A 58 -0.55 -15.56 -3.17
N HIS A 59 0.53 -16.36 -3.12
CA HIS A 59 0.58 -17.76 -3.54
C HIS A 59 1.16 -18.61 -2.43
N VAL A 60 0.50 -19.73 -2.11
CA VAL A 60 1.04 -20.72 -1.15
C VAL A 60 1.95 -21.69 -1.89
N ARG A 61 3.14 -21.92 -1.34
CA ARG A 61 4.12 -22.88 -1.88
C ARG A 61 4.45 -23.95 -0.85
N HIS A 62 4.12 -25.20 -1.16
CA HIS A 62 4.42 -26.37 -0.32
C HIS A 62 5.78 -27.00 -0.62
N GLY A 63 6.29 -26.85 -1.87
CA GLY A 63 7.56 -27.46 -2.34
C GLY A 63 8.81 -26.58 -2.15
N GLY A 64 8.72 -25.50 -1.39
CA GLY A 64 9.79 -24.51 -1.26
C GLY A 64 9.76 -23.43 -2.36
N ILE A 65 10.64 -22.47 -2.23
CA ILE A 65 10.78 -21.32 -3.16
C ILE A 65 12.21 -21.33 -3.68
N ASP A 66 12.37 -21.34 -5.01
CA ASP A 66 13.69 -21.13 -5.62
C ASP A 66 14.06 -19.63 -5.51
N GLU A 67 14.48 -19.24 -4.31
CA GLU A 67 14.79 -17.85 -3.98
C GLU A 67 15.96 -17.31 -4.83
N THR A 68 16.86 -18.17 -5.29
CA THR A 68 17.98 -17.78 -6.16
C THR A 68 17.48 -17.32 -7.53
N ARG A 69 16.58 -18.09 -8.16
CA ARG A 69 15.95 -17.73 -9.42
C ARG A 69 15.14 -16.45 -9.32
N PHE A 70 14.32 -16.34 -8.23
CA PHE A 70 13.52 -15.13 -7.99
C PHE A 70 14.42 -13.91 -7.76
N LEU A 71 15.49 -14.02 -6.99
CA LEU A 71 16.45 -12.92 -6.79
C LEU A 71 17.05 -12.45 -8.11
N ALA A 72 17.51 -13.38 -8.98
CA ALA A 72 18.04 -13.02 -10.29
C ALA A 72 17.01 -12.23 -11.12
N ALA A 73 15.75 -12.66 -11.11
CA ALA A 73 14.65 -11.96 -11.78
C ALA A 73 14.39 -10.57 -11.19
N TYR A 74 14.36 -10.42 -9.84
CA TYR A 74 14.22 -9.09 -9.20
C TYR A 74 15.34 -8.14 -9.62
N LEU A 75 16.59 -8.62 -9.66
CA LEU A 75 17.76 -7.80 -10.04
C LEU A 75 17.70 -7.36 -11.51
N ALA A 76 17.27 -8.24 -12.40
CA ALA A 76 17.09 -7.91 -13.82
C ALA A 76 15.98 -6.87 -14.01
N GLU A 77 14.83 -7.06 -13.36
CA GLU A 77 13.70 -6.14 -13.45
C GLU A 77 14.01 -4.77 -12.85
N LEU A 78 14.76 -4.72 -11.73
CA LEU A 78 15.27 -3.46 -11.17
C LEU A 78 16.14 -2.69 -12.17
N SER A 79 17.02 -3.38 -12.90
CA SER A 79 17.84 -2.75 -13.94
C SER A 79 16.99 -2.15 -15.06
N HIS A 80 15.92 -2.84 -15.47
CA HIS A 80 14.97 -2.34 -16.46
C HIS A 80 14.24 -1.07 -15.99
N PHE A 81 13.66 -1.10 -14.79
CA PHE A 81 12.97 0.07 -14.23
C PHE A 81 13.91 1.26 -13.98
N ALA A 82 15.17 1.00 -13.66
CA ALA A 82 16.18 2.05 -13.52
C ALA A 82 16.49 2.74 -14.86
N ALA A 83 16.43 2.00 -15.97
CA ALA A 83 16.56 2.58 -17.31
C ALA A 83 15.32 3.40 -17.71
N LEU A 84 14.12 3.03 -17.24
CA LEU A 84 12.88 3.80 -17.46
C LEU A 84 12.83 5.09 -16.62
N ALA A 85 13.35 5.04 -15.39
CA ALA A 85 13.31 6.16 -14.44
C ALA A 85 14.71 6.52 -13.92
N PRO A 86 15.65 6.97 -14.80
CA PRO A 86 17.02 7.24 -14.40
C PRO A 86 17.15 8.48 -13.51
N GLY A 87 18.15 8.48 -12.62
CA GLY A 87 18.54 9.64 -11.82
C GLY A 87 17.57 10.05 -10.71
N ARG A 88 16.65 9.15 -10.31
CA ARG A 88 15.68 9.41 -9.23
C ARG A 88 16.32 9.33 -7.84
N ASN A 89 15.75 10.07 -6.89
CA ASN A 89 16.11 9.99 -5.48
C ASN A 89 15.09 9.09 -4.77
N VAL A 90 15.52 7.91 -4.30
CA VAL A 90 14.66 6.94 -3.60
C VAL A 90 14.50 7.36 -2.16
N ALA A 91 13.30 7.84 -1.81
CA ALA A 91 12.91 8.27 -0.49
C ALA A 91 12.36 7.11 0.36
N SER A 92 11.82 6.06 -0.29
CA SER A 92 11.29 4.88 0.39
C SER A 92 11.45 3.60 -0.43
N VAL A 93 11.72 2.50 0.28
CA VAL A 93 11.64 1.13 -0.23
C VAL A 93 10.65 0.36 0.65
N PHE A 94 9.74 -0.38 0.03
CA PHE A 94 8.74 -1.14 0.76
C PHE A 94 8.68 -2.58 0.24
N PHE A 95 9.00 -3.54 1.10
CA PHE A 95 8.82 -4.95 0.84
C PHE A 95 7.44 -5.39 1.35
N GLY A 96 6.53 -5.69 0.42
CA GLY A 96 5.14 -6.04 0.71
C GLY A 96 4.62 -7.21 -0.13
N GLY A 97 3.31 -7.44 -0.06
CA GLY A 97 2.59 -8.40 -0.88
C GLY A 97 2.08 -9.61 -0.14
N GLY A 98 2.67 -10.78 -0.34
CA GLY A 98 2.32 -12.00 0.41
C GLY A 98 2.86 -11.95 1.84
N THR A 99 4.07 -12.44 2.04
CA THR A 99 4.78 -12.42 3.32
C THR A 99 6.27 -12.19 3.09
N PRO A 100 6.71 -10.93 2.98
CA PRO A 100 8.11 -10.59 2.71
C PRO A 100 9.12 -11.15 3.71
N SER A 101 8.71 -11.33 4.95
CA SER A 101 9.53 -11.96 6.00
C SER A 101 9.83 -13.46 5.77
N LEU A 102 9.32 -14.05 4.70
CA LEU A 102 9.77 -15.37 4.25
C LEU A 102 11.09 -15.33 3.47
N MET A 103 11.47 -14.18 2.89
CA MET A 103 12.77 -14.02 2.22
C MET A 103 13.92 -14.20 3.19
N GLN A 104 15.06 -14.68 2.70
CA GLN A 104 16.31 -14.63 3.45
C GLN A 104 16.78 -13.18 3.57
N ALA A 105 17.42 -12.83 4.68
CA ALA A 105 17.98 -11.50 4.85
C ALA A 105 19.02 -11.13 3.76
N SER A 106 19.76 -12.12 3.27
CA SER A 106 20.69 -11.95 2.15
C SER A 106 19.98 -11.54 0.85
N THR A 107 18.79 -12.07 0.57
CA THR A 107 17.98 -11.68 -0.59
C THR A 107 17.49 -10.25 -0.47
N VAL A 108 16.97 -9.87 0.71
CA VAL A 108 16.56 -8.48 0.98
C VAL A 108 17.76 -7.54 0.83
N GLY A 109 18.92 -7.90 1.38
CA GLY A 109 20.17 -7.14 1.25
C GLY A 109 20.60 -6.95 -0.21
N ALA A 110 20.62 -8.02 -1.00
CA ALA A 110 21.00 -7.95 -2.41
C ALA A 110 20.06 -7.04 -3.24
N ILE A 111 18.74 -7.08 -2.96
CA ILE A 111 17.77 -6.18 -3.60
C ILE A 111 18.06 -4.72 -3.20
N LEU A 112 18.32 -4.43 -1.91
CA LEU A 112 18.65 -3.09 -1.44
C LEU A 112 19.95 -2.55 -2.04
N GLU A 113 20.99 -3.39 -2.17
CA GLU A 113 22.24 -3.06 -2.83
C GLU A 113 22.02 -2.73 -4.32
N ALA A 114 21.18 -3.50 -5.02
CA ALA A 114 20.82 -3.21 -6.40
C ALA A 114 20.06 -1.89 -6.54
N ILE A 115 19.11 -1.60 -5.64
CA ILE A 115 18.40 -0.30 -5.61
C ILE A 115 19.40 0.84 -5.43
N ALA A 116 20.32 0.74 -4.46
CA ALA A 116 21.33 1.76 -4.19
C ALA A 116 22.37 1.91 -5.34
N LYS A 117 22.59 0.85 -6.13
CA LYS A 117 23.44 0.89 -7.33
C LYS A 117 22.78 1.63 -8.49
N HIS A 118 21.48 1.45 -8.66
CA HIS A 118 20.74 2.01 -9.80
C HIS A 118 20.22 3.42 -9.56
N TRP A 119 19.84 3.74 -8.32
CA TRP A 119 19.29 5.04 -7.94
C TRP A 119 20.01 5.61 -6.72
N ARG A 120 19.85 6.90 -6.53
CA ARG A 120 20.35 7.54 -5.31
C ARG A 120 19.41 7.22 -4.15
N LEU A 121 19.79 6.26 -3.32
CA LEU A 121 19.07 6.01 -2.06
C LEU A 121 19.35 7.15 -1.07
N GLU A 122 18.30 7.83 -0.60
CA GLU A 122 18.44 8.92 0.38
C GLU A 122 19.04 8.39 1.71
N SER A 123 19.88 9.17 2.37
CA SER A 123 20.50 8.78 3.65
C SER A 123 19.47 8.50 4.76
N ARG A 124 18.27 9.05 4.63
CA ARG A 124 17.11 8.83 5.53
C ARG A 124 15.97 8.11 4.84
N ALA A 125 16.23 7.36 3.78
CA ALA A 125 15.18 6.57 3.13
C ALA A 125 14.49 5.65 4.14
N GLU A 126 13.16 5.59 4.08
CA GLU A 126 12.39 4.62 4.84
C GLU A 126 12.43 3.27 4.13
N ILE A 127 12.96 2.25 4.80
CA ILE A 127 13.05 0.89 4.26
C ILE A 127 12.17 0.01 5.13
N THR A 128 10.96 -0.29 4.63
CA THR A 128 9.95 -1.06 5.34
C THR A 128 9.91 -2.50 4.86
N LEU A 129 9.71 -3.44 5.79
CA LEU A 129 9.43 -4.84 5.49
C LEU A 129 8.19 -5.29 6.26
N GLU A 130 7.25 -5.93 5.57
CA GLU A 130 6.08 -6.56 6.19
C GLU A 130 6.43 -7.96 6.72
N ALA A 131 5.91 -8.29 7.90
CA ALA A 131 6.14 -9.58 8.54
C ALA A 131 4.88 -10.11 9.26
N ASN A 132 4.76 -11.43 9.34
CA ASN A 132 3.83 -12.02 10.29
C ASN A 132 4.47 -12.12 11.67
N PRO A 133 3.69 -11.95 12.74
CA PRO A 133 4.20 -11.98 14.10
C PRO A 133 4.31 -13.43 14.63
N THR A 134 4.95 -14.32 13.87
CA THR A 134 5.24 -15.69 14.32
C THR A 134 6.62 -15.76 14.98
N SER A 135 6.81 -16.68 15.91
CA SER A 135 8.09 -16.89 16.57
C SER A 135 9.23 -17.21 15.59
N VAL A 136 8.93 -17.94 14.51
CA VAL A 136 9.92 -18.28 13.46
C VAL A 136 10.36 -17.06 12.66
N GLU A 137 9.44 -16.16 12.31
CA GLU A 137 9.78 -14.95 11.54
C GLU A 137 10.52 -13.93 12.41
N ALA A 138 10.16 -13.84 13.69
CA ALA A 138 10.83 -12.96 14.64
C ALA A 138 12.34 -13.24 14.78
N THR A 139 12.80 -14.49 14.61
CA THR A 139 14.24 -14.83 14.63
C THR A 139 15.05 -14.17 13.53
N ARG A 140 14.40 -13.69 12.44
CA ARG A 140 15.04 -13.07 11.28
C ARG A 140 15.18 -11.54 11.41
N PHE A 141 14.55 -10.91 12.38
CA PHE A 141 14.52 -9.44 12.52
C PHE A 141 15.90 -8.82 12.61
N ALA A 142 16.81 -9.42 13.35
CA ALA A 142 18.19 -8.97 13.43
C ALA A 142 18.89 -8.97 12.06
N GLY A 143 18.65 -10.00 11.24
CA GLY A 143 19.19 -10.08 9.88
C GLY A 143 18.63 -8.99 8.97
N TYR A 144 17.33 -8.74 9.00
CA TYR A 144 16.73 -7.65 8.21
C TYR A 144 17.25 -6.28 8.66
N ARG A 145 17.40 -6.07 9.97
CA ARG A 145 18.01 -4.83 10.48
C ARG A 145 19.44 -4.64 9.98
N ALA A 146 20.23 -5.71 9.98
CA ALA A 146 21.62 -5.68 9.55
C ALA A 146 21.77 -5.38 8.04
N CYS A 147 20.85 -5.83 7.19
CA CYS A 147 20.87 -5.54 5.75
C CYS A 147 20.25 -4.19 5.37
N GLY A 148 19.78 -3.38 6.33
CA GLY A 148 19.36 -2.00 6.07
C GLY A 148 17.88 -1.70 6.27
N VAL A 149 17.00 -2.72 6.54
CA VAL A 149 15.61 -2.47 6.90
C VAL A 149 15.57 -1.62 8.18
N ASN A 150 14.82 -0.52 8.18
CA ASN A 150 14.74 0.42 9.31
C ASN A 150 13.33 0.62 9.87
N ARG A 151 12.30 0.05 9.21
CA ARG A 151 10.92 0.03 9.65
C ARG A 151 10.34 -1.39 9.45
N LEU A 152 9.59 -1.89 10.44
CA LEU A 152 8.89 -3.15 10.36
C LEU A 152 7.38 -2.94 10.51
N SER A 153 6.56 -3.61 9.67
CA SER A 153 5.10 -3.66 9.81
C SER A 153 4.66 -5.08 10.12
N LEU A 154 3.95 -5.26 11.24
CA LEU A 154 3.52 -6.58 11.71
C LEU A 154 2.03 -6.79 11.47
N GLY A 155 1.67 -7.79 10.67
CA GLY A 155 0.28 -8.18 10.45
C GLY A 155 -0.31 -8.93 11.64
N ILE A 156 -0.59 -8.27 12.77
CA ILE A 156 -1.18 -8.88 13.98
C ILE A 156 -2.64 -9.26 13.74
N GLN A 157 -3.44 -8.35 13.23
CA GLN A 157 -4.82 -8.47 12.79
C GLN A 157 -5.88 -8.52 13.90
N ALA A 158 -5.63 -9.13 15.04
CA ALA A 158 -6.51 -9.14 16.22
C ALA A 158 -5.71 -9.44 17.49
N LEU A 159 -6.27 -9.07 18.66
CA LEU A 159 -5.65 -9.31 19.97
C LEU A 159 -6.38 -10.39 20.78
N ASP A 160 -7.14 -11.26 20.11
CA ASP A 160 -7.74 -12.45 20.69
C ASP A 160 -7.65 -13.65 19.75
N ASP A 161 -7.44 -14.85 20.31
CA ASP A 161 -7.18 -16.06 19.54
C ASP A 161 -8.39 -16.54 18.73
N ALA A 162 -9.61 -16.28 19.20
CA ALA A 162 -10.82 -16.68 18.49
C ALA A 162 -10.97 -15.86 17.18
N SER A 163 -10.75 -14.57 17.26
CA SER A 163 -10.71 -13.68 16.08
C SER A 163 -9.56 -14.02 15.15
N LEU A 164 -8.35 -14.27 15.66
CA LEU A 164 -7.21 -14.69 14.85
C LEU A 164 -7.51 -15.98 14.08
N LYS A 165 -8.09 -16.97 14.73
CA LYS A 165 -8.51 -18.22 14.09
C LYS A 165 -9.57 -17.98 13.02
N ALA A 166 -10.57 -17.14 13.30
CA ALA A 166 -11.62 -16.78 12.32
C ALA A 166 -11.04 -16.07 11.09
N LEU A 167 -9.99 -15.24 11.27
CA LEU A 167 -9.23 -14.60 10.22
C LEU A 167 -8.23 -15.53 9.52
N GLY A 168 -8.12 -16.81 9.92
CA GLY A 168 -7.18 -17.77 9.32
C GLY A 168 -5.72 -17.49 9.67
N ARG A 169 -5.46 -16.78 10.78
CA ARG A 169 -4.10 -16.50 11.25
C ARG A 169 -3.51 -17.73 11.94
N GLN A 170 -2.18 -17.89 11.83
CA GLN A 170 -1.43 -19.05 12.34
C GLN A 170 -0.64 -18.73 13.62
N HIS A 171 -0.88 -17.59 14.25
CA HIS A 171 -0.25 -17.15 15.49
C HIS A 171 -1.33 -16.86 16.53
N THR A 172 -0.94 -16.87 17.80
CA THR A 172 -1.76 -16.45 18.94
C THR A 172 -1.54 -14.97 19.25
N ALA A 173 -2.42 -14.39 20.06
CA ALA A 173 -2.28 -13.01 20.53
C ALA A 173 -0.96 -12.83 21.34
N ASP A 174 -0.62 -13.78 22.19
CA ASP A 174 0.62 -13.74 22.97
C ASP A 174 1.88 -13.82 22.08
N GLU A 175 1.89 -14.68 21.06
CA GLU A 175 2.98 -14.73 20.08
C GLU A 175 3.11 -13.40 19.32
N ALA A 176 1.99 -12.79 18.95
CA ALA A 176 1.98 -11.51 18.27
C ALA A 176 2.57 -10.37 19.12
N LEU A 177 2.20 -10.30 20.39
CA LEU A 177 2.74 -9.30 21.33
C LEU A 177 4.22 -9.55 21.61
N ALA A 178 4.65 -10.80 21.78
CA ALA A 178 6.06 -11.14 21.94
C ALA A 178 6.90 -10.75 20.71
N ALA A 179 6.39 -11.00 19.49
CA ALA A 179 7.04 -10.59 18.26
C ALA A 179 7.11 -9.06 18.11
N LEU A 180 6.05 -8.33 18.52
CA LEU A 180 6.03 -6.87 18.54
C LEU A 180 7.09 -6.30 19.48
N ASP A 181 7.23 -6.87 20.68
CA ASP A 181 8.25 -6.45 21.64
C ASP A 181 9.66 -6.74 21.13
N LEU A 182 9.86 -7.85 20.41
CA LEU A 182 11.13 -8.14 19.76
C LEU A 182 11.41 -7.15 18.61
N ALA A 183 10.40 -6.84 17.80
CA ALA A 183 10.53 -5.85 16.73
C ALA A 183 10.98 -4.49 17.27
N LYS A 184 10.39 -4.00 18.36
CA LYS A 184 10.77 -2.73 19.00
C LYS A 184 12.21 -2.72 19.52
N ARG A 185 12.80 -3.86 19.86
CA ARG A 185 14.20 -3.95 20.24
C ARG A 185 15.17 -3.83 19.06
N HIS A 186 14.74 -4.23 17.86
CA HIS A 186 15.58 -4.23 16.66
C HIS A 186 15.38 -3.00 15.78
N PHE A 187 14.16 -2.44 15.73
CA PHE A 187 13.81 -1.36 14.80
C PHE A 187 13.40 -0.09 15.56
N GLY A 188 13.90 1.04 15.08
CA GLY A 188 13.49 2.35 15.60
C GLY A 188 12.08 2.76 15.18
N ARG A 189 11.53 2.14 14.12
CA ARG A 189 10.19 2.36 13.60
C ARG A 189 9.45 1.02 13.48
N VAL A 190 8.32 0.90 14.15
CA VAL A 190 7.49 -0.32 14.13
C VAL A 190 6.03 0.07 14.05
N SER A 191 5.31 -0.56 13.11
CA SER A 191 3.86 -0.52 13.07
C SER A 191 3.28 -1.92 13.19
N PHE A 192 2.00 -2.00 13.53
CA PHE A 192 1.24 -3.23 13.38
C PHE A 192 -0.17 -2.95 12.88
N ASP A 193 -0.74 -3.98 12.29
CA ASP A 193 -2.04 -3.88 11.65
C ASP A 193 -3.09 -4.61 12.49
N LEU A 194 -4.27 -3.99 12.64
CA LEU A 194 -5.48 -4.64 13.16
C LEU A 194 -6.61 -4.51 12.16
N ILE A 195 -7.47 -5.53 12.15
CA ILE A 195 -8.71 -5.54 11.36
C ILE A 195 -9.87 -5.40 12.34
N TYR A 196 -10.69 -4.36 12.17
CA TYR A 196 -11.94 -4.17 12.91
C TYR A 196 -13.17 -4.37 12.02
N ALA A 197 -14.36 -4.21 12.57
CA ALA A 197 -15.64 -4.54 11.93
C ALA A 197 -15.72 -6.02 11.49
N ARG A 198 -15.13 -6.90 12.29
CA ARG A 198 -15.17 -8.34 12.09
C ARG A 198 -16.55 -8.91 12.45
N GLU A 199 -16.83 -10.11 11.99
CA GLU A 199 -18.07 -10.83 12.35
C GLU A 199 -18.28 -10.87 13.86
N GLY A 200 -19.44 -10.41 14.32
CA GLY A 200 -19.80 -10.37 15.74
C GLY A 200 -19.08 -9.32 16.61
N GLN A 201 -18.17 -8.53 16.03
CA GLN A 201 -17.47 -7.50 16.79
C GLN A 201 -18.40 -6.32 17.10
N THR A 202 -18.62 -6.03 18.36
CA THR A 202 -19.41 -4.89 18.81
C THR A 202 -18.57 -3.61 18.95
N ALA A 203 -19.19 -2.45 18.94
CA ALA A 203 -18.52 -1.18 19.19
C ALA A 203 -17.79 -1.15 20.55
N LYS A 204 -18.38 -1.77 21.58
CA LYS A 204 -17.76 -1.91 22.91
C LYS A 204 -16.51 -2.81 22.83
N GLY A 205 -16.61 -3.99 22.21
CA GLY A 205 -15.49 -4.92 22.07
C GLY A 205 -14.33 -4.30 21.29
N TRP A 206 -14.64 -3.56 20.22
CA TRP A 206 -13.62 -2.82 19.47
C TRP A 206 -12.94 -1.75 20.31
N ARG A 207 -13.70 -0.97 21.10
CA ARG A 207 -13.13 0.03 22.01
C ARG A 207 -12.15 -0.58 23.00
N GLU A 208 -12.49 -1.73 23.59
CA GLU A 208 -11.64 -2.43 24.55
C GLU A 208 -10.37 -2.99 23.89
N GLU A 209 -10.49 -3.59 22.70
CA GLU A 209 -9.37 -4.12 21.93
C GLU A 209 -8.43 -3.01 21.48
N LEU A 210 -8.96 -1.92 20.93
CA LEU A 210 -8.15 -0.77 20.49
C LEU A 210 -7.46 -0.09 21.67
N ALA A 211 -8.12 0.07 22.81
CA ALA A 211 -7.49 0.58 24.02
C ALA A 211 -6.34 -0.32 24.50
N CYS A 212 -6.45 -1.66 24.33
CA CYS A 212 -5.36 -2.58 24.55
C CYS A 212 -4.23 -2.35 23.53
N ALA A 213 -4.55 -2.31 22.25
CA ALA A 213 -3.58 -2.11 21.17
C ALA A 213 -2.76 -0.83 21.35
N LEU A 214 -3.41 0.28 21.75
CA LEU A 214 -2.76 1.57 21.96
C LEU A 214 -1.70 1.53 23.09
N ARG A 215 -1.85 0.66 24.09
CA ARG A 215 -0.80 0.46 25.13
C ARG A 215 0.45 -0.19 24.55
N HIS A 216 0.31 -0.93 23.45
CA HIS A 216 1.40 -1.59 22.74
C HIS A 216 1.88 -0.84 21.52
N ALA A 217 1.18 0.23 21.11
CA ALA A 217 1.58 1.01 19.94
C ALA A 217 2.92 1.71 20.15
N ALA A 218 3.75 1.73 19.10
CA ALA A 218 4.97 2.52 19.07
C ALA A 218 4.66 3.93 18.54
N ASP A 219 4.89 4.16 17.26
CA ASP A 219 4.73 5.45 16.59
C ASP A 219 3.72 5.42 15.44
N HIS A 220 3.20 4.22 15.08
CA HIS A 220 2.30 4.02 13.96
C HIS A 220 1.39 2.81 14.17
N LEU A 221 0.13 2.91 13.72
CA LEU A 221 -0.86 1.84 13.65
C LEU A 221 -1.60 1.86 12.33
N SER A 222 -1.85 0.67 11.78
CA SER A 222 -2.75 0.49 10.64
C SER A 222 -4.02 -0.20 11.14
N LEU A 223 -5.16 0.46 11.00
CA LEU A 223 -6.45 0.00 11.51
C LEU A 223 -7.43 -0.12 10.33
N TYR A 224 -7.56 -1.34 9.81
CA TYR A 224 -8.37 -1.62 8.63
C TYR A 224 -9.76 -2.08 9.00
N GLN A 225 -10.78 -1.46 8.44
CA GLN A 225 -12.12 -2.03 8.48
C GLN A 225 -12.16 -3.26 7.58
N LEU A 226 -12.72 -4.38 8.08
CA LEU A 226 -12.89 -5.58 7.27
C LEU A 226 -13.74 -5.29 6.05
N THR A 227 -13.17 -5.49 4.88
CA THR A 227 -13.85 -5.41 3.59
C THR A 227 -14.02 -6.81 3.02
N ILE A 228 -15.16 -7.05 2.39
CA ILE A 228 -15.44 -8.32 1.70
C ILE A 228 -15.01 -8.19 0.25
N GLU A 229 -13.82 -8.68 -0.05
CA GLU A 229 -13.22 -8.57 -1.38
C GLU A 229 -13.69 -9.70 -2.32
N PRO A 230 -14.11 -9.38 -3.54
CA PRO A 230 -14.55 -10.38 -4.53
C PRO A 230 -13.49 -11.47 -4.78
N GLY A 231 -13.95 -12.70 -4.98
CA GLY A 231 -13.06 -13.85 -5.24
C GLY A 231 -12.36 -14.41 -4.00
N THR A 232 -12.63 -13.89 -2.81
CA THR A 232 -12.11 -14.42 -1.55
C THR A 232 -13.07 -15.45 -0.93
N PRO A 233 -12.58 -16.39 -0.08
CA PRO A 233 -13.46 -17.26 0.69
C PRO A 233 -14.47 -16.49 1.57
N PHE A 234 -14.12 -15.29 2.06
CA PHE A 234 -15.06 -14.46 2.81
C PHE A 234 -16.19 -13.93 1.94
N ALA A 235 -15.93 -13.60 0.66
CA ALA A 235 -17.01 -13.22 -0.27
C ALA A 235 -18.03 -14.35 -0.46
N ALA A 236 -17.56 -15.58 -0.72
CA ALA A 236 -18.43 -16.74 -0.88
C ALA A 236 -19.27 -17.02 0.39
N ARG A 237 -18.66 -16.90 1.59
CA ARG A 237 -19.38 -17.05 2.86
C ARG A 237 -20.39 -15.92 3.09
N HIS A 238 -20.05 -14.71 2.72
CA HIS A 238 -20.95 -13.55 2.83
C HIS A 238 -22.16 -13.68 1.91
N GLU A 239 -21.94 -14.06 0.65
CA GLU A 239 -22.99 -14.35 -0.32
C GLU A 239 -23.92 -15.49 0.13
N ALA A 240 -23.34 -16.53 0.76
CA ALA A 240 -24.10 -17.63 1.35
C ALA A 240 -24.79 -17.28 2.70
N GLY A 241 -24.64 -16.05 3.21
CA GLY A 241 -25.20 -15.62 4.49
C GLY A 241 -24.59 -16.27 5.73
N THR A 242 -23.44 -16.94 5.57
CA THR A 242 -22.69 -17.62 6.66
C THR A 242 -21.57 -16.77 7.26
N LEU A 243 -21.34 -15.59 6.74
CA LEU A 243 -20.49 -14.54 7.30
C LEU A 243 -21.28 -13.24 7.31
N ARG A 244 -21.35 -12.56 8.45
CA ARG A 244 -22.04 -11.28 8.59
C ARG A 244 -21.10 -10.24 9.17
N THR A 245 -20.85 -9.17 8.42
CA THR A 245 -20.16 -7.99 8.94
C THR A 245 -21.14 -7.08 9.69
N PRO A 246 -20.66 -6.22 10.62
CA PRO A 246 -21.47 -5.19 11.23
C PRO A 246 -22.22 -4.36 10.18
N ASN A 247 -23.42 -3.94 10.50
CA ASN A 247 -24.19 -3.04 9.63
C ASN A 247 -23.57 -1.64 9.56
N GLY A 248 -24.04 -0.79 8.64
CA GLY A 248 -23.44 0.52 8.41
C GLY A 248 -23.40 1.43 9.65
N ALA A 249 -24.39 1.34 10.55
CA ALA A 249 -24.40 2.14 11.78
C ALA A 249 -23.34 1.64 12.79
N GLU A 250 -23.20 0.32 12.93
CA GLU A 250 -22.19 -0.31 13.80
C GLU A 250 -20.77 -0.10 13.25
N ALA A 251 -20.55 -0.28 11.96
CA ALA A 251 -19.27 -0.02 11.31
C ALA A 251 -18.86 1.46 11.44
N ARG A 252 -19.81 2.39 11.25
CA ARG A 252 -19.61 3.82 11.49
C ARG A 252 -19.24 4.11 12.95
N ALA A 253 -19.91 3.49 13.91
CA ALA A 253 -19.61 3.68 15.33
C ALA A 253 -18.17 3.21 15.64
N GLN A 254 -17.75 2.05 15.11
CA GLN A 254 -16.38 1.55 15.28
C GLN A 254 -15.35 2.47 14.63
N TYR A 255 -15.62 3.00 13.44
CA TYR A 255 -14.75 3.99 12.80
C TYR A 255 -14.59 5.26 13.65
N LEU A 256 -15.68 5.80 14.19
CA LEU A 256 -15.62 7.00 15.06
C LEU A 256 -14.86 6.73 16.37
N ILE A 257 -15.03 5.55 16.98
CA ILE A 257 -14.24 5.10 18.13
C ILE A 257 -12.75 5.03 17.78
N THR A 258 -12.43 4.56 16.58
CA THR A 258 -11.04 4.51 16.12
C THR A 258 -10.42 5.90 16.09
N GLN A 259 -11.09 6.88 15.47
CA GLN A 259 -10.60 8.25 15.40
C GLN A 259 -10.44 8.87 16.79
N GLU A 260 -11.45 8.73 17.66
CA GLU A 260 -11.44 9.26 19.03
C GLU A 260 -10.25 8.72 19.83
N LEU A 261 -10.08 7.41 19.88
CA LEU A 261 -9.06 6.79 20.75
C LEU A 261 -7.63 7.00 20.23
N THR A 262 -7.43 6.94 18.92
CA THR A 262 -6.09 7.15 18.34
C THR A 262 -5.65 8.60 18.48
N GLU A 263 -6.54 9.56 18.27
CA GLU A 263 -6.24 10.97 18.48
C GLU A 263 -5.93 11.27 19.96
N ALA A 264 -6.73 10.75 20.89
CA ALA A 264 -6.48 10.88 22.32
C ALA A 264 -5.15 10.25 22.76
N ALA A 265 -4.67 9.23 22.07
CA ALA A 265 -3.38 8.59 22.31
C ALA A 265 -2.19 9.29 21.62
N GLY A 266 -2.42 10.41 20.92
CA GLY A 266 -1.38 11.14 20.17
C GLY A 266 -0.94 10.42 18.88
N LEU A 267 -1.82 9.59 18.33
CA LEU A 267 -1.67 8.89 17.06
C LEU A 267 -2.81 9.30 16.12
N PRO A 268 -2.94 10.58 15.71
CA PRO A 268 -4.00 11.00 14.81
C PRO A 268 -3.93 10.25 13.49
N ALA A 269 -5.08 10.07 12.84
CA ALA A 269 -5.10 9.58 11.48
C ALA A 269 -4.37 10.57 10.55
N TYR A 270 -3.51 10.09 9.67
CA TYR A 270 -2.98 10.91 8.58
C TYR A 270 -3.66 10.59 7.24
N GLU A 271 -4.30 9.41 7.17
CA GLU A 271 -5.21 9.00 6.11
C GLU A 271 -6.30 8.06 6.68
N VAL A 272 -7.14 7.49 5.84
CA VAL A 272 -8.36 6.74 6.23
C VAL A 272 -8.11 5.62 7.24
N SER A 273 -7.02 4.85 7.08
CA SER A 273 -6.76 3.63 7.84
C SER A 273 -5.47 3.68 8.68
N ASN A 274 -4.60 4.65 8.44
CA ASN A 274 -3.30 4.72 9.08
C ASN A 274 -3.19 5.89 10.04
N HIS A 275 -2.65 5.60 11.22
CA HIS A 275 -2.56 6.49 12.36
C HIS A 275 -1.11 6.57 12.82
N ALA A 276 -0.59 7.76 13.05
CA ALA A 276 0.80 7.94 13.43
C ALA A 276 1.01 9.15 14.33
N ARG A 277 2.06 9.12 15.13
CA ARG A 277 2.57 10.36 15.73
C ARG A 277 3.00 11.30 14.61
N PRO A 278 2.75 12.61 14.73
CA PRO A 278 3.22 13.59 13.75
C PRO A 278 4.72 13.43 13.45
N GLY A 279 5.05 13.31 12.16
CA GLY A 279 6.40 13.03 11.67
C GLY A 279 6.79 11.54 11.63
N SER A 280 5.88 10.64 12.01
CA SER A 280 6.07 9.19 11.97
C SER A 280 5.13 8.49 10.98
N GLU A 281 4.55 9.22 10.06
CA GLU A 281 3.75 8.68 8.97
C GLU A 281 4.60 7.75 8.09
N SER A 282 3.99 6.73 7.47
CA SER A 282 4.68 5.92 6.48
C SER A 282 4.98 6.77 5.24
N ARG A 283 6.26 6.98 4.95
CA ARG A 283 6.69 7.76 3.78
C ARG A 283 6.27 7.10 2.48
N HIS A 284 6.28 5.78 2.45
CA HIS A 284 5.87 5.02 1.28
C HIS A 284 4.38 5.19 1.00
N ASN A 285 3.51 5.12 2.04
CA ASN A 285 2.09 5.36 1.90
C ASN A 285 1.81 6.81 1.46
N LEU A 286 2.48 7.79 2.08
CA LEU A 286 2.34 9.19 1.69
C LEU A 286 2.75 9.45 0.24
N LEU A 287 3.76 8.73 -0.26
CA LEU A 287 4.20 8.83 -1.64
C LEU A 287 3.06 8.43 -2.59
N TYR A 288 2.37 7.33 -2.34
CA TYR A 288 1.21 6.91 -3.12
C TYR A 288 0.06 7.92 -3.03
N TRP A 289 -0.33 8.26 -1.80
CA TRP A 289 -1.47 9.16 -1.58
C TRP A 289 -1.24 10.56 -2.14
N ARG A 290 0.00 11.00 -2.25
CA ARG A 290 0.38 12.27 -2.88
C ARG A 290 0.57 12.17 -4.41
N GLY A 291 0.34 11.01 -5.01
CA GLY A 291 0.44 10.79 -6.46
C GLY A 291 1.87 10.97 -6.99
N HIS A 292 2.88 10.63 -6.20
CA HIS A 292 4.27 10.60 -6.66
C HIS A 292 4.58 9.33 -7.46
N ASP A 293 5.72 9.36 -8.18
CA ASP A 293 6.19 8.23 -8.95
C ASP A 293 6.76 7.12 -8.07
N TYR A 294 6.55 5.88 -8.49
CA TYR A 294 7.13 4.70 -7.87
C TYR A 294 7.30 3.55 -8.86
N ALA A 295 8.32 2.74 -8.66
CA ALA A 295 8.54 1.48 -9.37
C ALA A 295 8.09 0.31 -8.49
N GLY A 296 7.18 -0.52 -9.00
CA GLY A 296 6.78 -1.78 -8.42
C GLY A 296 7.51 -2.91 -9.12
N ILE A 297 8.24 -3.70 -8.35
CA ILE A 297 9.10 -4.80 -8.80
C ILE A 297 8.54 -6.12 -8.28
N GLY A 298 8.50 -7.14 -9.12
CA GLY A 298 8.02 -8.46 -8.71
C GLY A 298 6.62 -8.81 -9.26
N PRO A 299 6.17 -10.07 -9.08
CA PRO A 299 4.95 -10.57 -9.72
C PRO A 299 3.69 -9.87 -9.18
N GLY A 300 2.91 -9.26 -10.08
CA GLY A 300 1.69 -8.53 -9.75
C GLY A 300 1.91 -7.16 -9.13
N ALA A 301 3.14 -6.63 -9.21
CA ALA A 301 3.43 -5.27 -8.79
C ALA A 301 2.87 -4.24 -9.78
N HIS A 302 2.47 -3.10 -9.26
CA HIS A 302 2.05 -1.93 -10.04
C HIS A 302 3.07 -0.82 -9.92
N SER A 303 3.16 0.02 -10.94
CA SER A 303 4.01 1.20 -10.95
C SER A 303 3.25 2.43 -11.46
N ARG A 304 3.71 3.59 -11.04
CA ARG A 304 3.38 4.89 -11.64
C ARG A 304 4.69 5.60 -11.92
N ILE A 305 5.01 5.76 -13.19
CA ILE A 305 6.29 6.35 -13.61
C ILE A 305 6.04 7.41 -14.67
N SER A 306 6.67 8.57 -14.51
CA SER A 306 6.67 9.63 -15.51
C SER A 306 7.85 9.45 -16.45
N VAL A 307 7.57 9.24 -17.72
CA VAL A 307 8.55 9.04 -18.81
C VAL A 307 8.27 10.05 -19.92
N GLY A 308 9.24 10.88 -20.26
CA GLY A 308 9.06 11.87 -21.34
C GLY A 308 7.97 12.92 -21.08
N GLY A 309 7.55 13.12 -19.85
CA GLY A 309 6.45 14.04 -19.47
C GLY A 309 5.07 13.36 -19.40
N GLU A 310 4.96 12.10 -19.79
CA GLU A 310 3.72 11.30 -19.71
C GLU A 310 3.73 10.39 -18.48
N LYS A 311 2.59 10.21 -17.84
CA LYS A 311 2.42 9.31 -16.69
C LYS A 311 2.03 7.92 -17.20
N HIS A 312 2.81 6.92 -16.84
CA HIS A 312 2.57 5.52 -17.18
C HIS A 312 2.06 4.73 -15.97
N ALA A 313 1.00 3.97 -16.17
CA ALA A 313 0.51 2.94 -15.26
C ALA A 313 0.99 1.57 -15.74
N LEU A 314 1.96 1.00 -15.03
CA LEU A 314 2.53 -0.30 -15.37
C LEU A 314 2.04 -1.36 -14.41
N ALA A 315 1.82 -2.59 -14.90
CA ALA A 315 1.57 -3.75 -14.06
C ALA A 315 2.36 -4.96 -14.55
N THR A 316 2.93 -5.72 -13.63
CA THR A 316 3.66 -6.95 -13.95
C THR A 316 2.74 -8.18 -13.94
N GLY A 317 3.18 -9.28 -14.54
CA GLY A 317 2.45 -10.54 -14.55
C GLY A 317 2.17 -11.06 -13.14
N LYS A 318 0.94 -11.51 -12.87
CA LYS A 318 0.51 -11.92 -11.52
C LYS A 318 1.06 -13.29 -11.10
N SER A 319 1.14 -14.25 -12.05
CA SER A 319 1.70 -15.57 -11.76
C SER A 319 3.20 -15.44 -11.50
N PRO A 320 3.73 -15.94 -10.37
CA PRO A 320 5.15 -15.84 -10.08
C PRO A 320 6.04 -16.50 -11.12
N GLU A 321 5.65 -17.67 -11.63
CA GLU A 321 6.43 -18.40 -12.65
C GLU A 321 6.39 -17.69 -14.01
N ASP A 322 5.21 -17.20 -14.43
CA ASP A 322 5.08 -16.46 -15.69
C ASP A 322 5.85 -15.14 -15.63
N TRP A 323 5.84 -14.47 -14.47
CA TRP A 323 6.64 -13.27 -14.25
C TRP A 323 8.14 -13.57 -14.39
N CYS A 324 8.66 -14.62 -13.71
CA CYS A 324 10.05 -15.05 -13.87
C CYS A 324 10.39 -15.34 -15.33
N GLY A 325 9.56 -16.12 -16.04
CA GLY A 325 9.77 -16.44 -17.43
C GLY A 325 9.81 -15.21 -18.35
N ARG A 326 8.96 -14.21 -18.10
CA ARG A 326 8.99 -12.93 -18.82
C ARG A 326 10.29 -12.17 -18.55
N VAL A 327 10.70 -12.08 -17.29
CA VAL A 327 11.96 -11.41 -16.91
C VAL A 327 13.16 -12.11 -17.54
N GLU A 328 13.21 -13.44 -17.52
CA GLU A 328 14.26 -14.24 -18.16
C GLU A 328 14.33 -14.00 -19.69
N ALA A 329 13.18 -13.79 -20.33
CA ALA A 329 13.09 -13.58 -21.78
C ALA A 329 13.38 -12.14 -22.23
N SER A 330 12.98 -11.12 -21.43
CA SER A 330 12.94 -9.71 -21.84
C SER A 330 13.56 -8.74 -20.85
N GLY A 331 14.04 -9.20 -19.70
CA GLY A 331 14.60 -8.36 -18.64
C GLY A 331 13.54 -7.69 -17.73
N HIS A 332 12.25 -7.89 -17.99
CA HIS A 332 11.14 -7.37 -17.18
C HIS A 332 9.89 -8.25 -17.24
N GLY A 333 9.07 -8.19 -16.19
CA GLY A 333 7.80 -8.93 -16.11
C GLY A 333 6.56 -8.10 -16.46
N ILE A 334 6.72 -6.92 -17.08
CA ILE A 334 5.59 -6.00 -17.40
C ILE A 334 4.60 -6.74 -18.32
N ALA A 335 3.34 -6.75 -17.89
CA ALA A 335 2.21 -7.35 -18.61
C ALA A 335 1.29 -6.31 -19.22
N SER A 336 1.21 -5.10 -18.63
CA SER A 336 0.51 -3.94 -19.19
C SER A 336 1.31 -2.66 -18.97
N ASP A 337 1.21 -1.75 -19.93
CA ASP A 337 1.76 -0.40 -19.91
C ASP A 337 0.69 0.51 -20.53
N GLU A 338 0.10 1.37 -19.72
CA GLU A 338 -0.94 2.31 -20.12
C GLU A 338 -0.47 3.73 -19.85
N THR A 339 -0.46 4.56 -20.88
CA THR A 339 -0.21 6.00 -20.73
C THR A 339 -1.50 6.65 -20.22
N LEU A 340 -1.44 7.28 -19.06
CA LEU A 340 -2.58 7.98 -18.48
C LEU A 340 -2.77 9.34 -19.14
N SER A 341 -4.02 9.65 -19.50
CA SER A 341 -4.41 11.01 -19.93
C SER A 341 -4.28 12.00 -18.75
N ALA A 342 -4.33 13.28 -19.07
CA ALA A 342 -4.36 14.36 -18.08
C ALA A 342 -5.57 14.23 -17.13
N GLU A 343 -6.74 13.84 -17.65
CA GLU A 343 -7.95 13.61 -16.86
C GLU A 343 -7.76 12.44 -15.90
N GLU A 344 -7.33 11.26 -16.38
CA GLU A 344 -7.10 10.09 -15.56
C GLU A 344 -6.02 10.32 -14.47
N THR A 345 -4.96 11.05 -14.81
CA THR A 345 -3.92 11.45 -13.85
C THR A 345 -4.48 12.35 -12.74
N ALA A 346 -5.33 13.31 -13.10
CA ALA A 346 -5.96 14.19 -12.13
C ALA A 346 -7.01 13.48 -11.27
N GLU A 347 -7.82 12.59 -11.86
CA GLU A 347 -8.78 11.77 -11.13
C GLU A 347 -8.08 10.83 -10.14
N GLU A 348 -6.97 10.19 -10.55
CA GLU A 348 -6.15 9.38 -9.65
C GLU A 348 -5.59 10.23 -8.50
N TYR A 349 -5.09 11.44 -8.79
CA TYR A 349 -4.60 12.36 -7.75
C TYR A 349 -5.71 12.78 -6.79
N LEU A 350 -6.92 13.04 -7.28
CA LEU A 350 -8.09 13.35 -6.47
C LEU A 350 -8.49 12.18 -5.57
N LEU A 351 -8.60 10.98 -6.16
CA LEU A 351 -8.94 9.74 -5.46
C LEU A 351 -7.96 9.43 -4.33
N MET A 352 -6.67 9.53 -4.62
CA MET A 352 -5.61 9.23 -3.67
C MET A 352 -5.48 10.33 -2.61
N GLY A 353 -5.46 11.59 -3.02
CA GLY A 353 -5.19 12.72 -2.14
C GLY A 353 -6.32 13.04 -1.17
N LEU A 354 -7.59 12.81 -1.52
CA LEU A 354 -8.71 13.01 -0.58
C LEU A 354 -8.77 11.98 0.54
N ARG A 355 -8.02 10.88 0.45
CA ARG A 355 -7.83 9.95 1.56
C ARG A 355 -6.95 10.54 2.66
N LEU A 356 -6.05 11.47 2.31
CA LEU A 356 -5.19 12.17 3.27
C LEU A 356 -5.99 13.21 4.07
N ASN A 357 -5.62 13.35 5.35
CA ASN A 357 -6.15 14.43 6.19
C ASN A 357 -5.74 15.82 5.68
N GLU A 358 -4.57 15.93 5.05
CA GLU A 358 -4.10 17.15 4.40
C GLU A 358 -4.83 17.46 3.08
N GLY A 359 -5.55 16.49 2.52
CA GLY A 359 -6.27 16.64 1.26
C GLY A 359 -5.37 16.85 0.04
N ILE A 360 -5.94 17.45 -1.01
CA ILE A 360 -5.27 17.75 -2.29
C ILE A 360 -4.85 19.21 -2.38
N ASP A 361 -3.83 19.49 -3.17
CA ASP A 361 -3.48 20.84 -3.63
C ASP A 361 -4.30 21.17 -4.89
N LEU A 362 -5.13 22.21 -4.81
CA LEU A 362 -6.03 22.62 -5.89
C LEU A 362 -5.28 23.15 -7.12
N ALA A 363 -4.14 23.83 -6.94
CA ALA A 363 -3.33 24.32 -8.05
C ALA A 363 -2.67 23.15 -8.81
N ARG A 364 -2.15 22.16 -8.07
CA ARG A 364 -1.61 20.94 -8.66
C ARG A 364 -2.69 20.13 -9.39
N PHE A 365 -3.88 19.99 -8.81
CA PHE A 365 -5.01 19.33 -9.48
C PHE A 365 -5.35 20.03 -10.81
N ALA A 366 -5.47 21.37 -10.78
CA ALA A 366 -5.76 22.14 -11.98
C ALA A 366 -4.66 22.03 -13.05
N ALA A 367 -3.39 21.98 -12.62
CA ALA A 367 -2.26 21.77 -13.53
C ALA A 367 -2.27 20.37 -14.18
N LEU A 368 -2.64 19.32 -13.44
CA LEU A 368 -2.76 17.95 -13.94
C LEU A 368 -3.92 17.82 -14.92
N ARG A 369 -5.10 18.37 -14.59
CA ARG A 369 -6.33 18.23 -15.37
C ARG A 369 -6.43 19.20 -16.54
N GLY A 370 -5.68 20.32 -16.49
CA GLY A 370 -5.83 21.46 -17.38
C GLY A 370 -7.01 22.38 -17.03
N ARG A 371 -7.77 22.08 -15.97
CA ARG A 371 -8.88 22.89 -15.45
C ARG A 371 -9.08 22.68 -13.95
N ALA A 372 -9.60 23.68 -13.26
CA ALA A 372 -9.93 23.59 -11.83
C ALA A 372 -11.15 22.67 -11.56
N LEU A 373 -11.35 22.32 -10.30
CA LEU A 373 -12.63 21.74 -9.83
C LEU A 373 -13.75 22.77 -10.01
N ASP A 374 -14.99 22.28 -10.10
CA ASP A 374 -16.18 23.11 -10.10
C ASP A 374 -16.35 23.80 -8.75
N GLU A 375 -16.12 25.11 -8.69
CA GLU A 375 -16.17 25.91 -7.48
C GLU A 375 -17.59 25.94 -6.85
N ALA A 376 -18.66 25.89 -7.64
CA ALA A 376 -20.03 25.83 -7.13
C ALA A 376 -20.28 24.50 -6.40
N ARG A 377 -19.77 23.41 -6.94
CA ARG A 377 -19.86 22.08 -6.34
C ARG A 377 -19.02 21.99 -5.06
N VAL A 378 -17.79 22.51 -5.08
CA VAL A 378 -16.94 22.59 -3.88
C VAL A 378 -17.63 23.39 -2.78
N ALA A 379 -18.24 24.54 -3.12
CA ALA A 379 -18.98 25.37 -2.17
C ALA A 379 -20.17 24.61 -1.54
N THR A 380 -20.99 23.92 -2.36
CA THR A 380 -22.11 23.11 -1.86
C THR A 380 -21.63 22.02 -0.90
N LEU A 381 -20.57 21.29 -1.25
CA LEU A 381 -20.01 20.24 -0.39
C LEU A 381 -19.40 20.80 0.90
N ALA A 382 -18.88 22.03 0.87
CA ALA A 382 -18.40 22.73 2.06
C ALA A 382 -19.55 23.20 2.96
N GLU A 383 -20.65 23.73 2.40
CA GLU A 383 -21.87 24.08 3.13
C GLU A 383 -22.50 22.85 3.81
N ASP A 384 -22.47 21.69 3.12
CA ASP A 384 -22.87 20.40 3.69
C ASP A 384 -21.90 19.87 4.75
N GLY A 385 -20.77 20.53 4.96
CA GLY A 385 -19.74 20.16 5.92
C GLY A 385 -18.99 18.86 5.56
N LEU A 386 -18.93 18.51 4.28
CA LEU A 386 -18.25 17.30 3.78
C LEU A 386 -16.78 17.56 3.43
N VAL A 387 -16.48 18.77 2.98
CA VAL A 387 -15.11 19.21 2.72
C VAL A 387 -14.80 20.49 3.45
N HIS A 388 -13.54 20.79 3.64
CA HIS A 388 -13.07 22.12 4.06
C HIS A 388 -11.93 22.57 3.17
N ARG A 389 -11.83 23.86 2.97
CA ARG A 389 -10.76 24.50 2.20
C ARG A 389 -9.87 25.28 3.17
N ASP A 390 -8.57 25.04 3.09
CA ASP A 390 -7.56 25.83 3.80
C ASP A 390 -6.53 26.33 2.76
N GLY A 391 -6.65 27.61 2.44
CA GLY A 391 -5.84 28.21 1.36
C GLY A 391 -6.00 27.48 0.03
N ALA A 392 -4.90 26.90 -0.47
CA ALA A 392 -4.85 26.14 -1.72
C ALA A 392 -5.24 24.67 -1.54
N ARG A 393 -5.54 24.21 -0.34
CA ARG A 393 -5.84 22.78 -0.08
C ARG A 393 -7.34 22.55 0.11
N LEU A 394 -7.80 21.41 -0.39
CA LEU A 394 -9.15 20.88 -0.21
C LEU A 394 -9.05 19.52 0.46
N ALA A 395 -9.67 19.36 1.61
CA ALA A 395 -9.66 18.10 2.36
C ALA A 395 -11.07 17.67 2.79
N ALA A 396 -11.27 16.35 2.89
CA ALA A 396 -12.49 15.80 3.46
C ALA A 396 -12.53 16.00 4.97
N THR A 397 -13.67 16.47 5.49
CA THR A 397 -13.92 16.51 6.94
C THR A 397 -14.13 15.08 7.49
N LEU A 398 -14.21 14.90 8.80
CA LEU A 398 -14.58 13.61 9.38
C LEU A 398 -15.96 13.13 8.86
N LYS A 399 -16.93 14.04 8.65
CA LYS A 399 -18.23 13.73 8.04
C LYS A 399 -18.06 13.30 6.58
N GLY A 400 -17.21 13.99 5.81
CA GLY A 400 -16.92 13.66 4.41
C GLY A 400 -16.22 12.32 4.27
N ARG A 401 -15.32 11.95 5.18
CA ARG A 401 -14.64 10.64 5.16
C ARG A 401 -15.59 9.45 5.35
N LEU A 402 -16.71 9.62 6.04
CA LEU A 402 -17.73 8.59 6.16
C LEU A 402 -18.44 8.27 4.82
N VAL A 403 -18.34 9.13 3.84
CA VAL A 403 -18.94 9.03 2.50
C VAL A 403 -17.91 9.32 1.40
N LEU A 404 -16.65 9.00 1.66
CA LEU A 404 -15.51 9.45 0.86
C LEU A 404 -15.62 9.04 -0.61
N ASP A 405 -16.01 7.81 -0.91
CA ASP A 405 -16.12 7.33 -2.29
C ASP A 405 -17.16 8.13 -3.07
N ARG A 406 -18.30 8.46 -2.44
CA ARG A 406 -19.32 9.31 -3.06
C ARG A 406 -18.82 10.74 -3.23
N LEU A 407 -18.13 11.28 -2.24
CA LEU A 407 -17.54 12.61 -2.29
C LEU A 407 -16.55 12.76 -3.46
N ILE A 408 -15.69 11.75 -3.67
CA ILE A 408 -14.73 11.73 -4.77
C ILE A 408 -15.46 11.74 -6.12
N VAL A 409 -16.48 10.91 -6.29
CA VAL A 409 -17.29 10.88 -7.53
C VAL A 409 -17.96 12.22 -7.80
N GLU A 410 -18.50 12.89 -6.76
CA GLU A 410 -19.12 14.21 -6.90
C GLU A 410 -18.11 15.29 -7.29
N LEU A 411 -16.88 15.22 -6.81
CA LEU A 411 -15.82 16.19 -7.14
C LEU A 411 -15.18 15.92 -8.52
N ALA A 412 -15.14 14.67 -8.98
CA ALA A 412 -14.56 14.29 -10.27
C ALA A 412 -15.48 14.69 -11.44
N ALA A 413 -16.79 14.69 -11.27
CA ALA A 413 -17.79 15.02 -12.29
C ALA A 413 -17.77 16.52 -12.63
#